data_b7556bdf2898c2331b8196026cf1d5ac
#
_entry.id   b7556bdf2898c2331b8196026cf1d5ac
#
_cell.length_a   1.000
_cell.length_b   1.000
_cell.length_c   1.000
_cell.angle_alpha   90.00
_cell.angle_beta   90.00
_cell.angle_gamma   90.00
#
_symmetry.space_group_name_H-M   'P 1'
#
loop_
_entity.id
_entity.type
_entity.pdbx_description
1 polymer ?
#
loop_
_entity_poly.entity_id
_entity_poly.type
_entity_poly.pdbx_seq_one_letter_code
_entity_poly.pdbx_strand_id
1 'polypeptide(L)'
;MCRIAGIISAKQNIQESTILRMRDAMQHGGPDDAGIYIDADHPLAFGHRRLSLIDLSALGHQPMQDASGQLILIFNGEIYNFQVIRAELEQLGYVFRSNSDTEVILYAYQQWGKDCLQRFNGMFAFALLDKRNNTVLLARDHAGIKPLYYGVRNGQFCFTSEVRAFTAFDPSWPENNDWRKYFLLFGHLPEPITTLQDVQPLTKGHWLEYNLHTHEYQTGKFFQLYYNYTIHDEETAVDKVRAVLRESVQRHLISDAPIGLFLSGGLDSSLLTLLAKPVVGDNLHTLSIVFENDKFSEKLYQDIVIQATGAQHRSFLVTEKDFFDNMPDIIKAMDQPSNDGINSYFICRYAKAYGLKAVLSGLGADELFGGYPTFNRTNVVASVRWLPDFMFAVTGIFPDDKRKRFSFLQVEKGLGEYLFNRGFFLPAQVASLLDCSVAEVESALEKILLPEFVEKLQPEEKVSFMEA
;
A
#
# COMPACT_ATOMS: atom_id res chain seq x y z
N MET A 1 -3.93 -6.61 -9.00
CA MET A 1 -3.66 -5.16 -9.19
C MET A 1 -2.58 -5.03 -10.24
N CYS A 2 -2.62 -3.98 -11.07
CA CYS A 2 -1.59 -3.70 -12.06
C CYS A 2 -0.20 -3.56 -11.43
N ARG A 3 0.84 -3.59 -12.26
CA ARG A 3 2.22 -3.34 -11.85
C ARG A 3 2.91 -2.46 -12.87
N ILE A 4 3.71 -1.53 -12.37
CA ILE A 4 4.49 -0.59 -13.17
C ILE A 4 5.97 -0.76 -12.90
N ALA A 5 6.79 -0.53 -13.92
CA ALA A 5 8.25 -0.44 -13.82
C ALA A 5 8.78 0.60 -14.80
N GLY A 6 9.86 1.27 -14.43
CA GLY A 6 10.54 2.19 -15.33
C GLY A 6 12.02 2.29 -15.04
N ILE A 7 12.76 2.65 -16.08
CA ILE A 7 14.20 2.88 -16.05
C ILE A 7 14.46 4.19 -16.77
N ILE A 8 15.28 5.05 -16.19
CA ILE A 8 15.82 6.26 -16.82
C ILE A 8 17.34 6.21 -16.65
N SER A 9 18.09 6.39 -17.74
CA SER A 9 19.54 6.34 -17.72
C SER A 9 20.14 7.68 -18.20
N ALA A 10 21.17 8.13 -17.52
CA ALA A 10 21.92 9.32 -17.92
C ALA A 10 22.95 9.05 -19.03
N LYS A 11 23.33 7.80 -19.25
CA LYS A 11 24.54 7.48 -20.05
C LYS A 11 24.39 6.36 -21.07
N GLN A 12 23.35 5.54 -21.00
CA GLN A 12 23.26 4.31 -21.79
C GLN A 12 21.87 4.08 -22.37
N ASN A 13 21.79 3.60 -23.59
CA ASN A 13 20.53 3.09 -24.13
C ASN A 13 20.04 1.89 -23.31
N ILE A 14 18.77 1.89 -23.00
CA ILE A 14 18.12 0.84 -22.22
C ILE A 14 17.82 -0.33 -23.15
N GLN A 15 18.32 -1.51 -22.82
CA GLN A 15 17.98 -2.71 -23.56
C GLN A 15 16.55 -3.14 -23.22
N GLU A 16 15.78 -3.46 -24.25
CA GLU A 16 14.41 -3.96 -24.13
C GLU A 16 14.32 -5.15 -23.17
N SER A 17 15.26 -6.09 -23.25
CA SER A 17 15.31 -7.26 -22.36
C SER A 17 15.36 -6.90 -20.87
N THR A 18 15.90 -5.71 -20.52
CA THR A 18 16.00 -5.28 -19.12
C THR A 18 14.63 -4.85 -18.58
N ILE A 19 13.91 -4.00 -19.31
CA ILE A 19 12.56 -3.59 -18.86
C ILE A 19 11.59 -4.78 -18.90
N LEU A 20 11.75 -5.71 -19.84
CA LEU A 20 10.97 -6.95 -19.87
C LEU A 20 11.19 -7.81 -18.62
N ARG A 21 12.45 -8.01 -18.19
CA ARG A 21 12.75 -8.76 -16.95
C ARG A 21 12.11 -8.10 -15.72
N MET A 22 12.22 -6.77 -15.57
CA MET A 22 11.59 -6.05 -14.45
C MET A 22 10.07 -6.20 -14.43
N ARG A 23 9.46 -5.98 -15.59
CA ARG A 23 8.00 -6.10 -15.77
C ARG A 23 7.53 -7.52 -15.45
N ASP A 24 8.19 -8.53 -15.99
CA ASP A 24 7.75 -9.92 -15.93
C ASP A 24 8.02 -10.57 -14.56
N ALA A 25 8.96 -10.04 -13.77
CA ALA A 25 9.11 -10.40 -12.37
C ALA A 25 7.84 -10.13 -11.53
N MET A 26 6.97 -9.23 -12.02
CA MET A 26 5.71 -8.83 -11.39
C MET A 26 4.46 -9.37 -12.11
N GLN A 27 4.58 -10.39 -12.98
CA GLN A 27 3.48 -10.93 -13.79
C GLN A 27 2.26 -11.36 -12.97
N HIS A 28 2.47 -11.86 -11.74
CA HIS A 28 1.39 -12.30 -10.85
C HIS A 28 0.40 -11.19 -10.50
N GLY A 29 0.84 -9.92 -10.48
CA GLY A 29 0.00 -8.77 -10.15
C GLY A 29 -0.88 -8.31 -11.31
N GLY A 30 -0.45 -8.51 -12.56
CA GLY A 30 -1.19 -8.11 -13.76
C GLY A 30 -1.15 -9.19 -14.84
N PRO A 31 -1.97 -10.24 -14.72
CA PRO A 31 -1.91 -11.39 -15.60
C PRO A 31 -2.63 -11.18 -16.95
N ASP A 32 -3.49 -10.16 -17.08
CA ASP A 32 -4.43 -10.05 -18.20
C ASP A 32 -3.80 -9.43 -19.46
N ASP A 33 -2.87 -8.46 -19.29
CA ASP A 33 -2.20 -7.78 -20.39
C ASP A 33 -0.81 -7.28 -19.99
N ALA A 34 0.05 -7.01 -20.97
CA ALA A 34 1.42 -6.54 -20.73
C ALA A 34 1.89 -5.62 -21.86
N GLY A 35 2.44 -4.47 -21.50
CA GLY A 35 3.02 -3.54 -22.45
C GLY A 35 4.39 -3.04 -22.05
N ILE A 36 5.10 -2.47 -23.02
CA ILE A 36 6.34 -1.71 -22.84
C ILE A 36 6.32 -0.47 -23.71
N TYR A 37 7.08 0.52 -23.30
CA TYR A 37 7.39 1.71 -24.08
C TYR A 37 8.89 1.99 -23.94
N ILE A 38 9.56 2.22 -25.04
CA ILE A 38 10.96 2.66 -25.08
C ILE A 38 10.98 3.99 -25.81
N ASP A 39 11.48 5.03 -25.17
CA ASP A 39 11.54 6.34 -25.78
C ASP A 39 12.67 6.41 -26.81
N ALA A 40 12.38 7.06 -27.94
CA ALA A 40 13.33 7.21 -29.03
C ALA A 40 14.35 8.33 -28.78
N ASP A 41 13.96 9.35 -28.02
CA ASP A 41 14.71 10.58 -27.82
C ASP A 41 15.54 10.55 -26.54
N HIS A 42 15.09 9.79 -25.53
CA HIS A 42 15.74 9.69 -24.22
C HIS A 42 15.97 8.23 -23.84
N PRO A 43 17.05 7.93 -23.11
CA PRO A 43 17.28 6.58 -22.55
C PRO A 43 16.26 6.28 -21.42
N LEU A 44 15.02 6.04 -21.79
CA LEU A 44 13.89 5.79 -20.89
C LEU A 44 13.09 4.60 -21.41
N ALA A 45 12.69 3.72 -20.48
CA ALA A 45 11.78 2.63 -20.78
C ALA A 45 10.73 2.46 -19.66
N PHE A 46 9.48 2.21 -20.05
CA PHE A 46 8.36 1.85 -19.17
C PHE A 46 7.89 0.44 -19.44
N GLY A 47 7.50 -0.27 -18.40
CA GLY A 47 6.86 -1.59 -18.43
C GLY A 47 5.59 -1.60 -17.60
N HIS A 48 4.57 -2.28 -18.09
CA HIS A 48 3.28 -2.40 -17.43
C HIS A 48 2.75 -3.83 -17.46
N ARG A 49 2.17 -4.27 -16.34
CA ARG A 49 1.35 -5.48 -16.21
C ARG A 49 -0.06 -5.09 -15.79
N ARG A 50 -1.07 -5.53 -16.53
CA ARG A 50 -2.45 -5.13 -16.34
C ARG A 50 -3.27 -6.22 -15.65
N LEU A 51 -4.03 -5.82 -14.64
CA LEU A 51 -5.23 -6.49 -14.17
C LEU A 51 -6.41 -5.63 -14.63
N SER A 52 -7.22 -6.14 -15.55
CA SER A 52 -8.32 -5.38 -16.16
C SER A 52 -9.53 -5.37 -15.24
N LEU A 53 -9.88 -4.20 -14.70
CA LEU A 53 -11.05 -3.96 -13.85
C LEU A 53 -12.03 -2.98 -14.51
N ILE A 54 -11.55 -1.87 -15.04
CA ILE A 54 -12.31 -0.87 -15.80
C ILE A 54 -11.83 -0.91 -17.25
N ASP A 55 -12.75 -0.85 -18.20
CA ASP A 55 -12.52 -0.98 -19.64
C ASP A 55 -11.76 -2.26 -20.01
N LEU A 56 -12.47 -3.38 -20.10
CA LEU A 56 -11.85 -4.70 -20.41
C LEU A 56 -11.37 -4.82 -21.86
N SER A 57 -11.55 -3.78 -22.69
CA SER A 57 -11.11 -3.76 -24.09
C SER A 57 -9.61 -3.47 -24.21
N ALA A 58 -9.10 -3.58 -25.44
CA ALA A 58 -7.74 -3.20 -25.78
C ALA A 58 -7.46 -1.68 -25.62
N LEU A 59 -8.50 -0.83 -25.52
CA LEU A 59 -8.34 0.61 -25.32
C LEU A 59 -7.79 0.95 -23.94
N GLY A 60 -7.93 0.05 -22.95
CA GLY A 60 -7.30 0.17 -21.63
C GLY A 60 -5.85 -0.33 -21.57
N HIS A 61 -5.22 -0.67 -22.70
CA HIS A 61 -3.82 -1.09 -22.77
C HIS A 61 -2.86 0.00 -22.26
N GLN A 62 -1.78 -0.42 -21.60
CA GLN A 62 -0.74 0.47 -21.10
C GLN A 62 0.65 -0.08 -21.44
N PRO A 63 1.64 0.81 -21.69
CA PRO A 63 1.65 2.28 -21.54
C PRO A 63 0.65 2.99 -22.46
N MET A 64 -0.17 3.89 -21.89
CA MET A 64 -1.17 4.65 -22.62
C MET A 64 -0.60 6.00 -23.08
N GLN A 65 -0.93 6.41 -24.30
CA GLN A 65 -0.48 7.67 -24.87
C GLN A 65 -1.67 8.59 -25.13
N ASP A 66 -1.46 9.88 -24.95
CA ASP A 66 -2.43 10.89 -25.39
C ASP A 66 -2.50 10.97 -26.94
N ALA A 67 -3.43 11.71 -27.47
CA ALA A 67 -3.64 11.83 -28.92
C ALA A 67 -2.42 12.41 -29.67
N SER A 68 -1.59 13.18 -29.00
CA SER A 68 -0.39 13.82 -29.58
C SER A 68 0.87 12.95 -29.47
N GLY A 69 0.86 11.89 -28.67
CA GLY A 69 2.03 11.08 -28.34
C GLY A 69 3.06 11.80 -27.47
N GLN A 70 2.69 12.92 -26.86
CA GLN A 70 3.58 13.71 -25.99
C GLN A 70 3.51 13.33 -24.52
N LEU A 71 2.39 12.71 -24.09
CA LEU A 71 2.21 12.19 -22.75
C LEU A 71 2.11 10.66 -22.79
N ILE A 72 2.93 9.99 -22.02
CA ILE A 72 2.92 8.52 -21.89
C ILE A 72 2.75 8.14 -20.43
N LEU A 73 1.75 7.34 -20.13
CA LEU A 73 1.37 6.97 -18.77
C LEU A 73 1.41 5.47 -18.55
N ILE A 74 1.96 5.06 -17.41
CA ILE A 74 1.75 3.75 -16.79
C ILE A 74 1.14 3.94 -15.40
N PHE A 75 0.11 3.18 -15.08
CA PHE A 75 -0.73 3.39 -13.92
C PHE A 75 -1.09 2.06 -13.23
N ASN A 76 -0.95 2.04 -11.93
CA ASN A 76 -1.43 0.98 -11.05
C ASN A 76 -2.39 1.59 -10.03
N GLY A 77 -3.68 1.42 -10.23
CA GLY A 77 -4.65 2.00 -9.32
C GLY A 77 -6.07 2.03 -9.85
N GLU A 78 -6.89 2.82 -9.17
CA GLU A 78 -8.26 3.17 -9.50
C GLU A 78 -8.52 4.63 -9.09
N ILE A 79 -8.99 5.46 -10.00
CA ILE A 79 -9.46 6.83 -9.71
C ILE A 79 -10.98 6.79 -9.57
N TYR A 80 -11.47 6.63 -8.36
CA TYR A 80 -12.90 6.38 -8.09
C TYR A 80 -13.84 7.48 -8.55
N ASN A 81 -13.36 8.73 -8.62
CA ASN A 81 -14.15 9.87 -9.13
C ASN A 81 -13.88 10.20 -10.59
N PHE A 82 -13.32 9.24 -11.36
CA PHE A 82 -12.92 9.46 -12.75
C PHE A 82 -14.09 9.93 -13.65
N GLN A 83 -15.30 9.45 -13.42
CA GLN A 83 -16.48 9.83 -14.20
C GLN A 83 -16.82 11.32 -14.04
N VAL A 84 -16.66 11.86 -12.83
CA VAL A 84 -16.89 13.29 -12.55
C VAL A 84 -15.82 14.14 -13.23
N ILE A 85 -14.56 13.75 -13.10
CA ILE A 85 -13.42 14.45 -13.74
C ILE A 85 -13.54 14.37 -15.27
N ARG A 86 -13.93 13.21 -15.81
CA ARG A 86 -14.17 13.01 -17.24
C ARG A 86 -15.22 13.97 -17.76
N ALA A 87 -16.38 14.07 -17.11
CA ALA A 87 -17.46 14.96 -17.52
C ALA A 87 -17.01 16.43 -17.54
N GLU A 88 -16.19 16.86 -16.58
CA GLU A 88 -15.61 18.21 -16.58
C GLU A 88 -14.64 18.41 -17.75
N LEU A 89 -13.77 17.44 -18.03
CA LEU A 89 -12.83 17.50 -19.15
C LEU A 89 -13.55 17.49 -20.51
N GLU A 90 -14.62 16.72 -20.66
CA GLU A 90 -15.47 16.72 -21.87
C GLU A 90 -16.11 18.10 -22.11
N GLN A 91 -16.55 18.80 -21.05
CA GLN A 91 -17.04 20.19 -21.16
C GLN A 91 -15.93 21.18 -21.58
N LEU A 92 -14.66 20.88 -21.25
CA LEU A 92 -13.50 21.65 -21.70
C LEU A 92 -13.02 21.27 -23.11
N GLY A 93 -13.71 20.34 -23.78
CA GLY A 93 -13.44 19.96 -25.17
C GLY A 93 -12.52 18.75 -25.36
N TYR A 94 -12.17 18.03 -24.28
CA TYR A 94 -11.41 16.79 -24.41
C TYR A 94 -12.27 15.66 -24.96
N VAL A 95 -11.69 14.84 -25.84
CA VAL A 95 -12.37 13.70 -26.47
C VAL A 95 -11.67 12.41 -26.03
N PHE A 96 -12.41 11.57 -25.34
CA PHE A 96 -11.93 10.28 -24.84
C PHE A 96 -12.14 9.16 -25.86
N ARG A 97 -11.20 8.20 -25.90
CA ARG A 97 -11.24 7.03 -26.78
C ARG A 97 -11.60 5.76 -26.01
N SER A 98 -11.28 5.73 -24.72
CA SER A 98 -11.54 4.60 -23.81
C SER A 98 -12.55 4.98 -22.74
N ASN A 99 -13.02 3.98 -21.99
CA ASN A 99 -13.80 4.20 -20.77
C ASN A 99 -12.92 4.08 -19.51
N SER A 100 -11.60 4.03 -19.68
CA SER A 100 -10.65 3.83 -18.59
C SER A 100 -10.43 5.12 -17.80
N ASP A 101 -10.27 4.99 -16.50
CA ASP A 101 -9.78 6.03 -15.60
C ASP A 101 -8.32 6.44 -15.91
N THR A 102 -7.55 5.54 -16.53
CA THR A 102 -6.18 5.81 -17.01
C THR A 102 -6.12 6.99 -17.98
N GLU A 103 -7.05 7.05 -18.94
CA GLU A 103 -7.12 8.15 -19.90
C GLU A 103 -7.51 9.48 -19.22
N VAL A 104 -8.31 9.40 -18.16
CA VAL A 104 -8.67 10.58 -17.35
C VAL A 104 -7.44 11.19 -16.69
N ILE A 105 -6.50 10.39 -16.22
CA ILE A 105 -5.23 10.90 -15.64
C ILE A 105 -4.43 11.69 -16.70
N LEU A 106 -4.31 11.17 -17.93
CA LEU A 106 -3.60 11.86 -19.02
C LEU A 106 -4.18 13.26 -19.28
N TYR A 107 -5.48 13.35 -19.48
CA TYR A 107 -6.12 14.62 -19.80
C TYR A 107 -6.23 15.56 -18.59
N ALA A 108 -6.38 15.01 -17.37
CA ALA A 108 -6.32 15.79 -16.15
C ALA A 108 -4.95 16.46 -15.97
N TYR A 109 -3.86 15.71 -16.22
CA TYR A 109 -2.51 16.27 -16.19
C TYR A 109 -2.30 17.29 -17.31
N GLN A 110 -2.80 17.04 -18.50
CA GLN A 110 -2.73 18.00 -19.62
C GLN A 110 -3.42 19.32 -19.29
N GLN A 111 -4.56 19.26 -18.60
CA GLN A 111 -5.37 20.44 -18.25
C GLN A 111 -4.83 21.20 -17.04
N TRP A 112 -4.44 20.48 -15.97
CA TRP A 112 -4.15 21.08 -14.65
C TRP A 112 -2.70 20.84 -14.19
N GLY A 113 -1.86 20.20 -14.99
CA GLY A 113 -0.50 19.83 -14.56
C GLY A 113 -0.54 18.97 -13.27
N LYS A 114 0.41 19.22 -12.38
CA LYS A 114 0.51 18.51 -11.08
C LYS A 114 -0.68 18.76 -10.14
N ASP A 115 -1.44 19.84 -10.31
CA ASP A 115 -2.61 20.14 -9.50
C ASP A 115 -3.75 19.13 -9.69
N CYS A 116 -3.72 18.33 -10.77
CA CYS A 116 -4.64 17.20 -10.96
C CYS A 116 -4.58 16.20 -9.81
N LEU A 117 -3.43 16.05 -9.14
CA LEU A 117 -3.25 15.12 -8.02
C LEU A 117 -4.19 15.42 -6.84
N GLN A 118 -4.47 16.68 -6.57
CA GLN A 118 -5.39 17.09 -5.50
C GLN A 118 -6.87 16.83 -5.85
N ARG A 119 -7.17 16.60 -7.13
CA ARG A 119 -8.52 16.32 -7.61
C ARG A 119 -8.89 14.84 -7.61
N PHE A 120 -7.87 13.96 -7.55
CA PHE A 120 -8.07 12.53 -7.60
C PHE A 120 -8.56 11.98 -6.26
N ASN A 121 -9.69 11.29 -6.27
CA ASN A 121 -10.12 10.43 -5.18
C ASN A 121 -9.90 8.99 -5.63
N GLY A 122 -8.88 8.33 -5.07
CA GLY A 122 -8.50 7.01 -5.53
C GLY A 122 -7.31 6.43 -4.79
N MET A 123 -6.96 5.22 -5.15
CA MET A 123 -5.74 4.53 -4.75
C MET A 123 -4.87 4.38 -6.00
N PHE A 124 -3.67 4.96 -6.00
CA PHE A 124 -2.87 5.03 -7.22
C PHE A 124 -1.37 5.12 -7.00
N ALA A 125 -0.65 4.54 -7.94
CA ALA A 125 0.73 4.82 -8.23
C ALA A 125 0.88 4.92 -9.75
N PHE A 126 1.50 5.98 -10.26
CA PHE A 126 1.71 6.12 -11.69
C PHE A 126 3.05 6.77 -12.03
N ALA A 127 3.47 6.57 -13.27
CA ALA A 127 4.55 7.31 -13.90
C ALA A 127 4.04 7.90 -15.22
N LEU A 128 4.28 9.20 -15.41
CA LEU A 128 3.88 9.95 -16.58
C LEU A 128 5.10 10.66 -17.19
N LEU A 129 5.44 10.29 -18.40
CA LEU A 129 6.41 11.01 -19.23
C LEU A 129 5.73 12.19 -19.91
N ASP A 130 6.25 13.39 -19.72
CA ASP A 130 5.90 14.59 -20.49
C ASP A 130 7.08 14.99 -21.37
N LYS A 131 6.99 14.65 -22.65
CA LYS A 131 8.03 14.97 -23.65
C LYS A 131 8.17 16.47 -23.91
N ARG A 132 7.13 17.25 -23.73
CA ARG A 132 7.14 18.70 -23.93
C ARG A 132 8.03 19.39 -22.90
N ASN A 133 7.99 18.89 -21.66
CA ASN A 133 8.74 19.42 -20.53
C ASN A 133 10.02 18.62 -20.25
N ASN A 134 10.24 17.48 -20.93
CA ASN A 134 11.33 16.55 -20.69
C ASN A 134 11.38 16.09 -19.22
N THR A 135 10.24 15.70 -18.68
CA THR A 135 10.12 15.25 -17.30
C THR A 135 9.38 13.92 -17.19
N VAL A 136 9.69 13.20 -16.11
CA VAL A 136 8.90 12.03 -15.67
C VAL A 136 8.34 12.32 -14.28
N LEU A 137 7.01 12.37 -14.18
CA LEU A 137 6.30 12.53 -12.93
C LEU A 137 5.92 11.17 -12.36
N LEU A 138 6.37 10.86 -11.16
CA LEU A 138 5.88 9.76 -10.34
C LEU A 138 4.91 10.33 -9.29
N ALA A 139 3.82 9.64 -9.01
CA ALA A 139 2.91 10.03 -7.92
C ALA A 139 2.37 8.80 -7.21
N ARG A 140 2.20 8.91 -5.87
CA ARG A 140 1.65 7.85 -5.02
C ARG A 140 0.50 8.41 -4.19
N ASP A 141 -0.59 7.66 -4.09
CA ASP A 141 -1.85 8.08 -3.47
C ASP A 141 -1.72 8.57 -2.01
N HIS A 142 -2.79 9.17 -1.52
CA HIS A 142 -2.90 9.84 -0.23
C HIS A 142 -2.50 8.96 0.96
N ALA A 143 -2.89 7.67 0.93
CA ALA A 143 -2.62 6.69 1.99
C ALA A 143 -1.48 5.71 1.65
N GLY A 144 -0.89 5.80 0.43
CA GLY A 144 0.14 4.90 -0.04
C GLY A 144 -0.36 3.48 -0.31
N ILE A 145 -1.65 3.32 -0.63
CA ILE A 145 -2.27 2.00 -0.86
C ILE A 145 -1.62 1.27 -2.03
N LYS A 146 -1.29 2.00 -3.11
CA LYS A 146 -0.52 1.42 -4.20
C LYS A 146 0.97 1.60 -3.96
N PRO A 147 1.74 0.49 -3.97
CA PRO A 147 3.18 0.58 -3.77
C PRO A 147 3.88 1.21 -4.97
N LEU A 148 4.87 2.04 -4.68
CA LEU A 148 5.77 2.63 -5.67
C LEU A 148 7.12 2.86 -5.00
N TYR A 149 8.13 2.13 -5.45
CA TYR A 149 9.50 2.21 -4.97
C TYR A 149 10.39 2.83 -6.03
N TYR A 150 11.46 3.49 -5.61
CA TYR A 150 12.49 4.01 -6.49
C TYR A 150 13.89 3.86 -5.88
N GLY A 151 14.89 3.86 -6.73
CA GLY A 151 16.29 3.80 -6.36
C GLY A 151 17.20 4.18 -7.50
N VAL A 152 18.43 4.57 -7.18
CA VAL A 152 19.45 4.92 -8.16
C VAL A 152 20.63 3.97 -8.03
N ARG A 153 21.04 3.39 -9.16
CA ARG A 153 22.21 2.51 -9.21
C ARG A 153 22.95 2.68 -10.52
N ASN A 154 24.27 2.84 -10.44
CA ASN A 154 25.16 2.99 -11.61
C ASN A 154 24.73 4.11 -12.57
N GLY A 155 24.16 5.21 -12.05
CA GLY A 155 23.65 6.33 -12.85
C GLY A 155 22.34 6.06 -13.57
N GLN A 156 21.62 5.00 -13.16
CA GLN A 156 20.28 4.66 -13.64
C GLN A 156 19.27 4.86 -12.52
N PHE A 157 18.24 5.65 -12.77
CA PHE A 157 17.09 5.82 -11.91
C PHE A 157 16.05 4.78 -12.27
N CYS A 158 15.70 3.92 -11.31
CA CYS A 158 14.71 2.87 -11.49
C CYS A 158 13.52 3.10 -10.56
N PHE A 159 12.32 2.77 -11.02
CA PHE A 159 11.13 2.77 -10.17
C PHE A 159 10.24 1.58 -10.53
N THR A 160 9.47 1.09 -9.54
CA THR A 160 8.66 -0.11 -9.72
C THR A 160 7.63 -0.28 -8.60
N SER A 161 6.60 -1.06 -8.87
CA SER A 161 5.57 -1.45 -7.88
C SER A 161 6.06 -2.46 -6.85
N GLU A 162 7.12 -3.24 -7.11
CA GLU A 162 7.63 -4.26 -6.20
C GLU A 162 9.15 -4.25 -6.15
N VAL A 163 9.71 -4.44 -4.95
CA VAL A 163 11.17 -4.39 -4.72
C VAL A 163 11.91 -5.50 -5.48
N ARG A 164 11.30 -6.66 -5.67
CA ARG A 164 11.89 -7.77 -6.46
C ARG A 164 12.26 -7.38 -7.90
N ALA A 165 11.61 -6.39 -8.47
CA ALA A 165 11.93 -5.94 -9.82
C ALA A 165 13.30 -5.24 -9.92
N PHE A 166 13.82 -4.67 -8.82
CA PHE A 166 15.20 -4.14 -8.78
C PHE A 166 16.24 -5.25 -8.88
N THR A 167 16.02 -6.41 -8.25
CA THR A 167 16.92 -7.56 -8.40
C THR A 167 16.79 -8.23 -9.78
N ALA A 168 15.63 -8.13 -10.43
CA ALA A 168 15.47 -8.55 -11.82
C ALA A 168 16.16 -7.57 -12.80
N PHE A 169 16.29 -6.29 -12.45
CA PHE A 169 17.08 -5.30 -13.16
C PHE A 169 18.57 -5.57 -13.01
N ASP A 170 19.06 -5.63 -11.78
CA ASP A 170 20.45 -5.89 -11.42
C ASP A 170 20.52 -6.92 -10.27
N PRO A 171 20.85 -8.20 -10.57
CA PRO A 171 20.98 -9.24 -9.53
C PRO A 171 22.04 -8.94 -8.46
N SER A 172 22.95 -7.99 -8.71
CA SER A 172 23.96 -7.56 -7.75
C SER A 172 23.50 -6.37 -6.89
N TRP A 173 22.21 -5.98 -6.93
CA TRP A 173 21.70 -4.91 -6.07
C TRP A 173 21.91 -5.28 -4.59
N PRO A 174 22.57 -4.43 -3.79
CA PRO A 174 22.92 -4.80 -2.43
C PRO A 174 21.68 -5.01 -1.55
N GLU A 175 21.74 -6.02 -0.70
CA GLU A 175 20.75 -6.24 0.36
C GLU A 175 20.96 -5.21 1.48
N ASN A 176 19.88 -4.75 2.10
CA ASN A 176 19.91 -3.98 3.32
C ASN A 176 20.19 -4.93 4.51
N ASN A 177 21.36 -4.86 5.09
CA ASN A 177 21.81 -5.81 6.12
C ASN A 177 20.97 -5.77 7.42
N ASP A 178 20.23 -4.70 7.65
CA ASP A 178 19.44 -4.50 8.87
C ASP A 178 17.96 -4.89 8.70
N TRP A 179 17.48 -5.21 7.50
CA TRP A 179 16.05 -5.46 7.29
C TRP A 179 15.47 -6.57 8.17
N ARG A 180 16.25 -7.62 8.48
CA ARG A 180 15.79 -8.71 9.35
C ARG A 180 15.56 -8.24 10.78
N LYS A 181 16.39 -7.32 11.27
CA LYS A 181 16.23 -6.70 12.61
C LYS A 181 14.93 -5.91 12.65
N TYR A 182 14.67 -5.08 11.62
CA TYR A 182 13.44 -4.31 11.54
C TYR A 182 12.20 -5.21 11.43
N PHE A 183 12.23 -6.22 10.58
CA PHE A 183 11.12 -7.15 10.47
C PHE A 183 10.80 -7.85 11.79
N LEU A 184 11.81 -8.32 12.53
CA LEU A 184 11.60 -8.97 13.82
C LEU A 184 11.12 -8.00 14.91
N LEU A 185 11.54 -6.74 14.87
CA LEU A 185 11.10 -5.73 15.83
C LEU A 185 9.66 -5.26 15.56
N PHE A 186 9.30 -5.03 14.29
CA PHE A 186 8.04 -4.38 13.90
C PHE A 186 6.99 -5.34 13.32
N GLY A 187 7.37 -6.54 12.86
CA GLY A 187 6.49 -7.45 12.11
C GLY A 187 6.29 -7.07 10.64
N HIS A 188 6.87 -5.97 10.22
CA HIS A 188 6.93 -5.44 8.85
C HIS A 188 8.18 -4.57 8.69
N LEU A 189 8.43 -4.06 7.49
CA LEU A 189 9.47 -3.05 7.29
C LEU A 189 8.83 -1.66 7.38
N PRO A 190 9.22 -0.83 8.37
CA PRO A 190 8.71 0.55 8.45
C PRO A 190 9.25 1.38 7.28
N GLU A 191 8.41 2.19 6.66
CA GLU A 191 8.87 3.13 5.62
C GLU A 191 9.90 4.11 6.21
N PRO A 192 10.96 4.45 5.47
CA PRO A 192 11.22 4.13 4.08
C PRO A 192 12.10 2.89 3.83
N ILE A 193 12.21 1.99 4.78
CA ILE A 193 13.10 0.82 4.72
C ILE A 193 12.53 -0.25 3.79
N THR A 194 13.44 -0.85 2.98
CA THR A 194 13.16 -2.03 2.18
C THR A 194 14.22 -3.11 2.42
N THR A 195 14.05 -4.27 1.81
CA THR A 195 15.05 -5.36 1.83
C THR A 195 16.31 -5.03 1.03
N LEU A 196 16.31 -3.99 0.19
CA LEU A 196 17.45 -3.56 -0.62
C LEU A 196 18.02 -2.22 -0.12
N GLN A 197 19.33 -2.01 -0.28
CA GLN A 197 19.97 -0.73 -0.04
C GLN A 197 19.57 0.27 -1.13
N ASP A 198 19.43 1.55 -0.75
CA ASP A 198 19.16 2.67 -1.67
C ASP A 198 17.87 2.49 -2.51
N VAL A 199 16.98 1.61 -2.07
CA VAL A 199 15.62 1.46 -2.58
C VAL A 199 14.64 1.87 -1.50
N GLN A 200 13.79 2.84 -1.81
CA GLN A 200 12.81 3.37 -0.88
C GLN A 200 11.44 3.57 -1.55
N PRO A 201 10.34 3.49 -0.80
CA PRO A 201 9.03 3.86 -1.31
C PRO A 201 8.95 5.37 -1.56
N LEU A 202 8.24 5.79 -2.59
CA LEU A 202 7.78 7.17 -2.68
C LEU A 202 6.80 7.42 -1.53
N THR A 203 7.02 8.45 -0.76
CA THR A 203 6.19 8.79 0.41
C THR A 203 4.72 8.95 -0.01
N LYS A 204 3.78 8.46 0.81
CA LYS A 204 2.33 8.63 0.60
C LYS A 204 1.96 10.11 0.42
N GLY A 205 1.05 10.42 -0.49
CA GLY A 205 0.62 11.78 -0.77
C GLY A 205 1.69 12.69 -1.40
N HIS A 206 2.75 12.07 -1.99
CA HIS A 206 3.85 12.81 -2.64
C HIS A 206 3.96 12.47 -4.12
N TRP A 207 4.61 13.39 -4.80
CA TRP A 207 5.08 13.22 -6.16
C TRP A 207 6.61 13.36 -6.21
N LEU A 208 7.22 12.74 -7.23
CA LEU A 208 8.62 12.90 -7.61
C LEU A 208 8.66 13.27 -9.09
N GLU A 209 9.33 14.35 -9.43
CA GLU A 209 9.56 14.79 -10.81
C GLU A 209 11.02 14.67 -11.16
N TYR A 210 11.32 13.82 -12.12
CA TYR A 210 12.67 13.61 -12.65
C TYR A 210 12.84 14.40 -13.95
N ASN A 211 13.89 15.21 -14.04
CA ASN A 211 14.23 15.97 -15.22
C ASN A 211 15.20 15.16 -16.12
N LEU A 212 14.80 14.93 -17.35
CA LEU A 212 15.55 14.11 -18.31
C LEU A 212 16.82 14.78 -18.86
N HIS A 213 16.96 16.11 -18.71
CA HIS A 213 18.15 16.85 -19.14
C HIS A 213 19.19 16.97 -18.04
N THR A 214 18.76 17.32 -16.82
CA THR A 214 19.69 17.52 -15.70
C THR A 214 20.01 16.20 -14.97
N HIS A 215 19.16 15.18 -15.14
CA HIS A 215 19.21 13.91 -14.43
C HIS A 215 19.07 14.06 -12.92
N GLU A 216 18.39 15.11 -12.49
CA GLU A 216 18.06 15.38 -11.10
C GLU A 216 16.57 15.17 -10.88
N TYR A 217 16.18 14.92 -9.65
CA TYR A 217 14.77 14.84 -9.27
C TYR A 217 14.47 15.71 -8.06
N GLN A 218 13.24 16.14 -7.99
CA GLN A 218 12.66 16.82 -6.83
C GLN A 218 11.40 16.12 -6.38
N THR A 219 11.11 16.19 -5.09
CA THR A 219 9.88 15.65 -4.51
C THR A 219 9.04 16.78 -3.97
N GLY A 220 7.72 16.57 -3.97
CA GLY A 220 6.78 17.50 -3.38
C GLY A 220 5.56 16.79 -2.85
N LYS A 221 4.90 17.44 -1.89
CA LYS A 221 3.71 16.94 -1.23
C LYS A 221 2.47 17.54 -1.89
N PHE A 222 1.49 16.71 -2.23
CA PHE A 222 0.18 17.18 -2.72
C PHE A 222 -0.95 16.90 -1.74
N PHE A 223 -0.72 16.04 -0.74
CA PHE A 223 -1.71 15.73 0.29
C PHE A 223 -1.06 15.58 1.65
N GLN A 224 -1.75 16.04 2.67
CA GLN A 224 -1.45 15.81 4.07
C GLN A 224 -2.75 15.58 4.83
N LEU A 225 -2.77 14.58 5.70
CA LEU A 225 -3.89 14.36 6.59
C LEU A 225 -3.88 15.42 7.71
N TYR A 226 -4.99 16.11 7.89
CA TYR A 226 -5.21 17.03 8.99
C TYR A 226 -6.38 16.57 9.83
N TYR A 227 -6.20 16.57 11.14
CA TYR A 227 -7.30 16.33 12.07
C TYR A 227 -8.01 17.64 12.36
N ASN A 228 -9.33 17.64 12.15
CA ASN A 228 -10.16 18.82 12.38
C ASN A 228 -11.29 18.45 13.34
N TYR A 229 -11.18 18.94 14.58
CA TYR A 229 -12.15 18.66 15.66
C TYR A 229 -13.39 19.55 15.57
N THR A 230 -14.10 19.51 14.45
CA THR A 230 -15.29 20.33 14.20
C THR A 230 -16.61 19.66 14.55
N ILE A 231 -16.58 18.35 14.84
CA ILE A 231 -17.76 17.58 15.20
C ILE A 231 -17.70 17.28 16.69
N HIS A 232 -18.72 17.72 17.45
CA HIS A 232 -18.75 17.61 18.90
C HIS A 232 -19.91 16.76 19.43
N ASP A 233 -20.78 16.29 18.58
CA ASP A 233 -21.91 15.44 18.95
C ASP A 233 -21.92 14.12 18.15
N GLU A 234 -22.38 13.07 18.81
CA GLU A 234 -22.38 11.72 18.29
C GLU A 234 -23.33 11.55 17.08
N GLU A 235 -24.50 12.18 17.12
CA GLU A 235 -25.51 12.03 16.06
C GLU A 235 -24.98 12.58 14.73
N THR A 236 -24.43 13.79 14.75
CA THR A 236 -23.77 14.39 13.57
C THR A 236 -22.60 13.55 13.09
N ALA A 237 -21.78 12.99 13.99
CA ALA A 237 -20.66 12.14 13.63
C ALA A 237 -21.14 10.86 12.91
N VAL A 238 -22.13 10.17 13.47
CA VAL A 238 -22.71 8.94 12.90
C VAL A 238 -23.30 9.21 11.52
N ASP A 239 -24.05 10.28 11.35
CA ASP A 239 -24.68 10.60 10.07
C ASP A 239 -23.66 10.95 8.98
N LYS A 240 -22.61 11.70 9.31
CA LYS A 240 -21.51 12.01 8.38
C LYS A 240 -20.74 10.74 8.00
N VAL A 241 -20.34 9.92 8.97
CA VAL A 241 -19.66 8.65 8.71
C VAL A 241 -20.51 7.74 7.82
N ARG A 242 -21.82 7.61 8.12
CA ARG A 242 -22.75 6.82 7.30
C ARG A 242 -22.83 7.31 5.85
N ALA A 243 -22.90 8.63 5.64
CA ALA A 243 -22.97 9.22 4.32
C ALA A 243 -21.67 8.95 3.52
N VAL A 244 -20.52 9.23 4.12
CA VAL A 244 -19.21 9.04 3.49
C VAL A 244 -18.93 7.56 3.19
N LEU A 245 -19.25 6.64 4.11
CA LEU A 245 -19.07 5.20 3.89
C LEU A 245 -19.95 4.67 2.75
N ARG A 246 -21.22 5.10 2.66
CA ARG A 246 -22.10 4.72 1.55
C ARG A 246 -21.54 5.17 0.21
N GLU A 247 -21.13 6.42 0.12
CA GLU A 247 -20.56 6.96 -1.10
C GLU A 247 -19.24 6.25 -1.46
N SER A 248 -18.37 6.00 -0.49
CA SER A 248 -17.13 5.29 -0.68
C SER A 248 -17.35 3.86 -1.19
N VAL A 249 -18.27 3.09 -0.58
CA VAL A 249 -18.60 1.74 -1.02
C VAL A 249 -19.16 1.76 -2.45
N GLN A 250 -20.04 2.69 -2.78
CA GLN A 250 -20.58 2.83 -4.15
C GLN A 250 -19.47 3.04 -5.18
N ARG A 251 -18.52 3.93 -4.90
CA ARG A 251 -17.38 4.21 -5.79
C ARG A 251 -16.44 3.02 -5.95
N HIS A 252 -16.14 2.30 -4.86
CA HIS A 252 -15.25 1.13 -4.89
C HIS A 252 -15.86 -0.08 -5.60
N LEU A 253 -17.17 -0.10 -5.80
CA LEU A 253 -17.87 -1.16 -6.53
C LEU A 253 -18.03 -0.88 -8.04
N ILE A 254 -17.53 0.25 -8.54
CA ILE A 254 -17.48 0.54 -9.98
C ILE A 254 -16.42 -0.38 -10.61
N SER A 255 -16.88 -1.34 -11.41
CA SER A 255 -15.99 -2.27 -12.13
C SER A 255 -16.76 -2.97 -13.24
N ASP A 256 -16.09 -3.24 -14.36
CA ASP A 256 -16.56 -4.08 -15.45
C ASP A 256 -16.24 -5.57 -15.22
N ALA A 257 -15.41 -5.87 -14.19
CA ALA A 257 -15.01 -7.21 -13.81
C ALA A 257 -15.71 -7.65 -12.50
N PRO A 258 -15.85 -8.97 -12.23
CA PRO A 258 -16.45 -9.46 -11.01
C PRO A 258 -15.66 -9.03 -9.75
N ILE A 259 -16.36 -8.36 -8.83
CA ILE A 259 -15.84 -7.96 -7.51
C ILE A 259 -16.59 -8.73 -6.41
N GLY A 260 -15.86 -9.09 -5.35
CA GLY A 260 -16.41 -9.67 -4.13
C GLY A 260 -16.01 -8.89 -2.87
N LEU A 261 -16.42 -9.40 -1.72
CA LEU A 261 -16.06 -8.86 -0.41
C LEU A 261 -15.51 -9.95 0.49
N PHE A 262 -14.50 -9.61 1.30
CA PHE A 262 -14.07 -10.46 2.39
C PHE A 262 -15.02 -10.27 3.59
N LEU A 263 -15.61 -11.36 4.08
CA LEU A 263 -16.50 -11.37 5.23
C LEU A 263 -15.84 -12.18 6.36
N SER A 264 -15.14 -11.50 7.27
CA SER A 264 -14.54 -12.17 8.43
C SER A 264 -15.58 -12.52 9.52
N GLY A 265 -16.66 -11.78 9.61
CA GLY A 265 -17.62 -11.80 10.71
C GLY A 265 -17.39 -10.66 11.72
N GLY A 266 -16.30 -9.91 11.57
CA GLY A 266 -16.05 -8.68 12.30
C GLY A 266 -16.98 -7.54 11.89
N LEU A 267 -17.05 -6.48 12.71
CA LEU A 267 -17.93 -5.34 12.50
C LEU A 267 -17.73 -4.69 11.13
N ASP A 268 -16.49 -4.41 10.75
CA ASP A 268 -16.15 -3.65 9.55
C ASP A 268 -16.53 -4.40 8.28
N SER A 269 -16.14 -5.68 8.17
CA SER A 269 -16.49 -6.52 7.03
C SER A 269 -17.99 -6.75 6.91
N SER A 270 -18.70 -6.83 8.03
CA SER A 270 -20.16 -6.96 8.10
C SER A 270 -20.83 -5.69 7.60
N LEU A 271 -20.37 -4.53 8.07
CA LEU A 271 -20.90 -3.22 7.64
C LEU A 271 -20.66 -2.98 6.14
N LEU A 272 -19.46 -3.27 5.62
CA LEU A 272 -19.18 -3.18 4.18
C LEU A 272 -20.12 -4.07 3.36
N THR A 273 -20.38 -5.32 3.81
CA THR A 273 -21.26 -6.25 3.12
C THR A 273 -22.70 -5.72 3.09
N LEU A 274 -23.18 -5.17 4.20
CA LEU A 274 -24.51 -4.56 4.29
C LEU A 274 -24.65 -3.32 3.41
N LEU A 275 -23.61 -2.49 3.33
CA LEU A 275 -23.60 -1.28 2.48
C LEU A 275 -23.46 -1.63 0.99
N ALA A 276 -22.80 -2.73 0.64
CA ALA A 276 -22.66 -3.18 -0.74
C ALA A 276 -23.94 -3.79 -1.32
N LYS A 277 -24.77 -4.45 -0.50
CA LYS A 277 -26.01 -5.11 -0.97
C LYS A 277 -26.94 -4.22 -1.77
N PRO A 278 -27.26 -2.98 -1.37
CA PRO A 278 -28.11 -2.10 -2.18
C PRO A 278 -27.48 -1.71 -3.53
N VAL A 279 -26.15 -1.77 -3.66
CA VAL A 279 -25.43 -1.37 -4.86
C VAL A 279 -25.37 -2.51 -5.89
N VAL A 280 -25.01 -3.72 -5.46
CA VAL A 280 -24.78 -4.86 -6.35
C VAL A 280 -25.94 -5.86 -6.42
N GLY A 281 -26.94 -5.72 -5.55
CA GLY A 281 -28.14 -6.57 -5.55
C GLY A 281 -27.80 -8.04 -5.29
N ASP A 282 -28.35 -8.92 -6.12
CA ASP A 282 -28.20 -10.38 -5.96
C ASP A 282 -26.84 -10.91 -6.45
N ASN A 283 -26.02 -10.06 -7.08
CA ASN A 283 -24.66 -10.40 -7.48
C ASN A 283 -23.62 -10.14 -6.37
N LEU A 284 -24.06 -10.01 -5.12
CA LEU A 284 -23.18 -9.84 -3.97
C LEU A 284 -22.45 -11.15 -3.67
N HIS A 285 -21.15 -11.20 -3.97
CA HIS A 285 -20.26 -12.32 -3.64
C HIS A 285 -19.46 -12.02 -2.38
N THR A 286 -19.47 -12.96 -1.43
CA THR A 286 -18.65 -12.85 -0.22
C THR A 286 -17.79 -14.09 0.00
N LEU A 287 -16.62 -13.90 0.60
CA LEU A 287 -15.63 -14.95 0.86
C LEU A 287 -15.17 -14.89 2.30
N SER A 288 -14.97 -16.04 2.92
CA SER A 288 -14.38 -16.19 4.25
C SER A 288 -13.32 -17.28 4.26
N ILE A 289 -12.32 -17.12 5.13
CA ILE A 289 -11.46 -18.20 5.57
C ILE A 289 -11.98 -18.71 6.90
N VAL A 290 -12.02 -20.02 7.07
CA VAL A 290 -12.31 -20.70 8.34
C VAL A 290 -11.15 -21.63 8.67
N PHE A 291 -10.89 -21.82 9.96
CA PHE A 291 -9.83 -22.70 10.46
C PHE A 291 -10.45 -23.91 11.15
N GLU A 292 -9.71 -25.01 11.27
CA GLU A 292 -10.17 -26.22 11.93
C GLU A 292 -10.49 -26.02 13.41
N ASN A 293 -9.89 -25.01 14.04
CA ASN A 293 -10.09 -24.73 15.46
C ASN A 293 -11.26 -23.74 15.66
N ASP A 294 -12.36 -24.25 16.23
CA ASP A 294 -13.58 -23.47 16.51
C ASP A 294 -13.37 -22.23 17.38
N LYS A 295 -12.29 -22.19 18.18
CA LYS A 295 -11.97 -21.00 19.02
C LYS A 295 -11.71 -19.73 18.19
N PHE A 296 -11.36 -19.88 16.92
CA PHE A 296 -11.09 -18.78 16.00
C PHE A 296 -12.18 -18.64 14.93
N SER A 297 -13.28 -19.38 15.06
CA SER A 297 -14.36 -19.37 14.09
C SER A 297 -15.35 -18.24 14.40
N GLU A 298 -15.45 -17.28 13.47
CA GLU A 298 -16.44 -16.20 13.49
C GLU A 298 -17.70 -16.56 12.66
N LYS A 299 -17.87 -17.86 12.35
CA LYS A 299 -18.92 -18.37 11.46
C LYS A 299 -20.31 -17.91 11.84
N LEU A 300 -20.64 -17.87 13.14
CA LEU A 300 -21.95 -17.42 13.62
C LEU A 300 -22.29 -16.00 13.12
N TYR A 301 -21.33 -15.09 13.21
CA TYR A 301 -21.52 -13.70 12.75
C TYR A 301 -21.58 -13.59 11.23
N GLN A 302 -20.78 -14.40 10.53
CA GLN A 302 -20.85 -14.51 9.07
C GLN A 302 -22.24 -14.97 8.62
N ASP A 303 -22.79 -16.02 9.23
CA ASP A 303 -24.11 -16.57 8.89
C ASP A 303 -25.24 -15.53 9.09
N ILE A 304 -25.17 -14.70 10.14
CA ILE A 304 -26.11 -13.60 10.37
C ILE A 304 -26.10 -12.61 9.20
N VAL A 305 -24.93 -12.19 8.76
CA VAL A 305 -24.79 -11.23 7.65
C VAL A 305 -25.23 -11.83 6.32
N ILE A 306 -24.89 -13.10 6.09
CA ILE A 306 -25.31 -13.84 4.89
C ILE A 306 -26.83 -13.94 4.81
N GLN A 307 -27.49 -14.30 5.92
CA GLN A 307 -28.95 -14.37 5.99
C GLN A 307 -29.61 -13.00 5.76
N ALA A 308 -29.04 -11.94 6.34
CA ALA A 308 -29.58 -10.58 6.21
C ALA A 308 -29.43 -10.02 4.78
N THR A 309 -28.40 -10.41 4.05
CA THR A 309 -28.07 -9.86 2.73
C THR A 309 -28.45 -10.77 1.57
N GLY A 310 -28.62 -12.07 1.79
CA GLY A 310 -28.77 -13.06 0.72
C GLY A 310 -27.52 -13.16 -0.15
N ALA A 311 -26.33 -12.86 0.39
CA ALA A 311 -25.09 -12.90 -0.36
C ALA A 311 -24.73 -14.31 -0.83
N GLN A 312 -24.16 -14.41 -2.04
CA GLN A 312 -23.56 -15.65 -2.55
C GLN A 312 -22.23 -15.88 -1.83
N HIS A 313 -22.29 -16.62 -0.71
CA HIS A 313 -21.15 -16.80 0.17
C HIS A 313 -20.38 -18.10 -0.10
N ARG A 314 -19.05 -18.02 0.04
CA ARG A 314 -18.13 -19.16 0.04
C ARG A 314 -17.18 -19.10 1.23
N SER A 315 -17.17 -20.18 2.02
CA SER A 315 -16.16 -20.40 3.09
C SER A 315 -15.10 -21.38 2.61
N PHE A 316 -13.85 -21.06 2.91
CA PHE A 316 -12.70 -21.92 2.60
C PHE A 316 -12.01 -22.35 3.89
N LEU A 317 -11.93 -23.65 4.09
CA LEU A 317 -11.19 -24.23 5.21
C LEU A 317 -9.68 -24.20 4.89
N VAL A 318 -8.91 -23.61 5.80
CA VAL A 318 -7.45 -23.67 5.77
C VAL A 318 -6.99 -24.57 6.91
N THR A 319 -6.35 -25.68 6.55
CA THR A 319 -5.80 -26.64 7.51
C THR A 319 -4.35 -26.34 7.83
N GLU A 320 -3.83 -26.92 8.93
CA GLU A 320 -2.40 -26.85 9.25
C GLU A 320 -1.54 -27.38 8.11
N LYS A 321 -1.99 -28.47 7.44
CA LYS A 321 -1.32 -29.02 6.28
C LYS A 321 -1.26 -28.03 5.12
N ASP A 322 -2.36 -27.31 4.83
CA ASP A 322 -2.37 -26.29 3.77
C ASP A 322 -1.37 -25.17 4.07
N PHE A 323 -1.23 -24.78 5.32
CA PHE A 323 -0.27 -23.78 5.75
C PHE A 323 1.18 -24.21 5.43
N PHE A 324 1.59 -25.43 5.86
CA PHE A 324 2.96 -25.90 5.63
C PHE A 324 3.24 -26.20 4.15
N ASP A 325 2.31 -26.80 3.44
CA ASP A 325 2.46 -27.14 2.03
C ASP A 325 2.61 -25.89 1.15
N ASN A 326 1.97 -24.76 1.53
CA ASN A 326 2.04 -23.52 0.77
C ASN A 326 3.10 -22.53 1.27
N MET A 327 3.84 -22.82 2.34
CA MET A 327 4.82 -21.90 2.91
C MET A 327 5.86 -21.39 1.89
N PRO A 328 6.45 -22.20 1.00
CA PRO A 328 7.36 -21.72 -0.03
C PRO A 328 6.70 -20.71 -0.98
N ASP A 329 5.44 -20.95 -1.37
CA ASP A 329 4.69 -20.06 -2.26
C ASP A 329 4.28 -18.76 -1.54
N ILE A 330 3.93 -18.85 -0.26
CA ILE A 330 3.62 -17.66 0.58
C ILE A 330 4.84 -16.74 0.65
N ILE A 331 6.02 -17.28 0.98
CA ILE A 331 7.27 -16.51 1.05
C ILE A 331 7.59 -15.89 -0.32
N LYS A 332 7.45 -16.67 -1.39
CA LYS A 332 7.67 -16.18 -2.76
C LYS A 332 6.67 -15.09 -3.18
N ALA A 333 5.41 -15.16 -2.71
CA ALA A 333 4.39 -14.17 -3.01
C ALA A 333 4.65 -12.82 -2.30
N MET A 334 5.23 -12.85 -1.11
CA MET A 334 5.61 -11.64 -0.39
C MET A 334 6.75 -10.93 -1.10
N ASP A 335 6.55 -9.68 -1.49
CA ASP A 335 7.62 -8.83 -2.03
C ASP A 335 8.48 -8.26 -0.90
N GLN A 336 7.82 -7.73 0.13
CA GLN A 336 8.44 -7.30 1.37
C GLN A 336 7.91 -8.16 2.53
N PRO A 337 8.75 -8.52 3.51
CA PRO A 337 8.34 -9.38 4.60
C PRO A 337 7.25 -8.72 5.46
N SER A 338 6.19 -9.48 5.75
CA SER A 338 5.06 -9.05 6.57
C SER A 338 4.50 -10.23 7.34
N ASN A 339 4.14 -10.03 8.60
CA ASN A 339 3.48 -11.04 9.42
C ASN A 339 2.02 -11.28 9.02
N ASP A 340 1.38 -10.33 8.32
CA ASP A 340 -0.01 -10.40 7.87
C ASP A 340 -0.17 -11.00 6.45
N GLY A 341 0.94 -11.20 5.74
CA GLY A 341 0.95 -11.70 4.36
C GLY A 341 0.33 -13.09 4.20
N ILE A 342 0.35 -13.93 5.24
CA ILE A 342 -0.16 -15.31 5.21
C ILE A 342 -1.67 -15.33 5.00
N ASN A 343 -2.42 -14.59 5.80
CA ASN A 343 -3.87 -14.50 5.67
C ASN A 343 -4.28 -13.96 4.30
N SER A 344 -3.60 -12.89 3.88
CA SER A 344 -3.81 -12.25 2.58
C SER A 344 -3.53 -13.20 1.42
N TYR A 345 -2.51 -14.07 1.52
CA TYR A 345 -2.21 -15.07 0.49
C TYR A 345 -3.38 -16.05 0.29
N PHE A 346 -3.87 -16.67 1.37
CA PHE A 346 -4.94 -17.66 1.27
C PHE A 346 -6.23 -17.05 0.73
N ILE A 347 -6.68 -15.93 1.31
CA ILE A 347 -7.94 -15.33 0.89
C ILE A 347 -7.90 -14.84 -0.58
N CYS A 348 -6.77 -14.27 -1.02
CA CYS A 348 -6.58 -13.85 -2.41
C CYS A 348 -6.50 -15.05 -3.37
N ARG A 349 -5.85 -16.14 -2.96
CA ARG A 349 -5.81 -17.38 -3.74
C ARG A 349 -7.22 -17.96 -3.97
N TYR A 350 -8.04 -17.97 -2.92
CA TYR A 350 -9.42 -18.46 -3.03
C TYR A 350 -10.31 -17.50 -3.82
N ALA A 351 -10.15 -16.19 -3.66
CA ALA A 351 -10.87 -15.21 -4.47
C ALA A 351 -10.59 -15.40 -5.97
N LYS A 352 -9.33 -15.60 -6.33
CA LYS A 352 -8.90 -15.90 -7.70
C LYS A 352 -9.50 -17.22 -8.20
N ALA A 353 -9.47 -18.28 -7.39
CA ALA A 353 -10.07 -19.58 -7.74
C ALA A 353 -11.59 -19.49 -7.94
N TYR A 354 -12.25 -18.58 -7.24
CA TYR A 354 -13.69 -18.30 -7.38
C TYR A 354 -14.02 -17.39 -8.59
N GLY A 355 -13.01 -16.92 -9.31
CA GLY A 355 -13.18 -16.09 -10.52
C GLY A 355 -13.33 -14.60 -10.24
N LEU A 356 -13.12 -14.13 -9.02
CA LEU A 356 -13.12 -12.71 -8.67
C LEU A 356 -11.82 -12.05 -9.10
N LYS A 357 -11.91 -10.87 -9.68
CA LYS A 357 -10.77 -10.05 -10.09
C LYS A 357 -10.29 -9.10 -8.99
N ALA A 358 -11.22 -8.62 -8.18
CA ALA A 358 -10.94 -7.78 -7.04
C ALA A 358 -11.88 -8.12 -5.87
N VAL A 359 -11.47 -7.73 -4.67
CA VAL A 359 -12.24 -7.89 -3.45
C VAL A 359 -12.11 -6.64 -2.58
N LEU A 360 -13.21 -6.24 -1.95
CA LEU A 360 -13.20 -5.23 -0.90
C LEU A 360 -12.92 -5.89 0.45
N SER A 361 -12.16 -5.20 1.29
CA SER A 361 -11.79 -5.62 2.64
C SER A 361 -12.10 -4.51 3.64
N GLY A 362 -12.42 -4.88 4.88
CA GLY A 362 -12.55 -3.94 6.01
C GLY A 362 -11.23 -3.42 6.56
N LEU A 363 -10.11 -3.78 5.96
CA LEU A 363 -8.78 -3.36 6.39
C LEU A 363 -8.66 -1.84 6.37
N GLY A 364 -8.10 -1.25 7.42
CA GLY A 364 -7.96 0.20 7.59
C GLY A 364 -9.02 0.83 8.51
N ALA A 365 -10.13 0.14 8.80
CA ALA A 365 -11.17 0.69 9.65
C ALA A 365 -10.75 0.78 11.12
N ASP A 366 -10.08 -0.25 11.65
CA ASP A 366 -9.53 -0.23 13.01
C ASP A 366 -8.49 0.88 13.21
N GLU A 367 -7.71 1.19 12.18
CA GLU A 367 -6.75 2.29 12.17
C GLU A 367 -7.44 3.66 12.21
N LEU A 368 -8.52 3.83 11.43
CA LEU A 368 -9.26 5.10 11.35
C LEU A 368 -10.15 5.36 12.56
N PHE A 369 -10.76 4.30 13.13
CA PHE A 369 -11.75 4.41 14.19
C PHE A 369 -11.25 3.95 15.57
N GLY A 370 -9.95 3.62 15.68
CA GLY A 370 -9.35 3.22 16.96
C GLY A 370 -9.86 1.89 17.49
N GLY A 371 -10.17 0.92 16.62
CA GLY A 371 -10.76 -0.38 16.98
C GLY A 371 -9.81 -1.32 17.73
N TYR A 372 -8.48 -1.14 17.61
CA TYR A 372 -7.52 -2.01 18.29
C TYR A 372 -7.44 -1.75 19.80
N PRO A 373 -7.32 -2.80 20.62
CA PRO A 373 -7.09 -2.65 22.07
C PRO A 373 -5.81 -1.84 22.40
N THR A 374 -4.90 -1.72 21.46
CA THR A 374 -3.66 -0.94 21.60
C THR A 374 -3.91 0.54 21.79
N PHE A 375 -4.96 1.11 21.22
CA PHE A 375 -5.34 2.51 21.44
C PHE A 375 -5.65 2.80 22.91
N ASN A 376 -6.29 1.86 23.62
CA ASN A 376 -6.54 2.00 25.07
C ASN A 376 -5.23 1.96 25.89
N ARG A 377 -4.18 1.31 25.39
CA ARG A 377 -2.88 1.24 26.08
C ARG A 377 -2.09 2.54 25.98
N THR A 378 -2.38 3.42 25.02
CA THR A 378 -1.73 4.75 24.95
C THR A 378 -2.00 5.57 26.20
N ASN A 379 -3.17 5.44 26.81
CA ASN A 379 -3.48 6.08 28.09
C ASN A 379 -2.59 5.56 29.24
N VAL A 380 -2.27 4.28 29.23
CA VAL A 380 -1.35 3.68 30.21
C VAL A 380 0.05 4.25 30.00
N VAL A 381 0.53 4.33 28.77
CA VAL A 381 1.82 4.92 28.44
C VAL A 381 1.88 6.38 28.89
N ALA A 382 0.86 7.17 28.57
CA ALA A 382 0.78 8.56 28.98
C ALA A 382 0.84 8.73 30.52
N SER A 383 0.23 7.79 31.27
CA SER A 383 0.23 7.83 32.75
C SER A 383 1.58 7.51 33.38
N VAL A 384 2.48 6.81 32.70
CA VAL A 384 3.82 6.43 33.22
C VAL A 384 4.95 7.22 32.57
N ARG A 385 4.71 7.94 31.46
CA ARG A 385 5.75 8.61 30.67
C ARG A 385 6.48 9.76 31.39
N TRP A 386 5.97 10.22 32.53
CA TRP A 386 6.66 11.18 33.38
C TRP A 386 7.81 10.56 34.19
N LEU A 387 7.90 9.22 34.25
CA LEU A 387 8.98 8.52 34.93
C LEU A 387 10.31 8.68 34.16
N PRO A 388 11.44 8.75 34.83
CA PRO A 388 12.76 8.79 34.19
C PRO A 388 13.03 7.54 33.34
N ASP A 389 13.69 7.70 32.19
CA ASP A 389 13.92 6.61 31.21
C ASP A 389 14.71 5.43 31.80
N PHE A 390 15.64 5.65 32.77
CA PHE A 390 16.36 4.57 33.41
C PHE A 390 15.46 3.58 34.17
N MET A 391 14.27 4.00 34.62
CA MET A 391 13.32 3.13 35.28
C MET A 391 12.71 2.12 34.30
N PHE A 392 12.58 2.50 33.03
CA PHE A 392 12.13 1.59 31.98
C PHE A 392 13.22 0.61 31.58
N ALA A 393 14.49 1.02 31.58
CA ALA A 393 15.63 0.12 31.32
C ALA A 393 15.66 -1.08 32.29
N VAL A 394 15.38 -0.85 33.57
CA VAL A 394 15.37 -1.91 34.60
C VAL A 394 14.26 -2.94 34.34
N THR A 395 13.20 -2.59 33.61
CA THR A 395 12.12 -3.54 33.32
C THR A 395 12.54 -4.70 32.40
N GLY A 396 13.67 -4.55 31.69
CA GLY A 396 14.26 -5.60 30.84
C GLY A 396 14.70 -6.85 31.59
N ILE A 397 14.93 -6.76 32.91
CA ILE A 397 15.32 -7.91 33.76
C ILE A 397 14.15 -8.74 34.28
N PHE A 398 12.90 -8.31 34.12
CA PHE A 398 11.75 -9.10 34.54
C PHE A 398 11.64 -10.42 33.77
N PRO A 399 11.16 -11.51 34.36
CA PRO A 399 11.02 -12.79 33.66
C PRO A 399 9.87 -12.79 32.62
N ASP A 400 8.89 -11.90 32.78
CA ASP A 400 7.68 -11.82 31.93
C ASP A 400 7.89 -10.84 30.77
N ASP A 401 7.66 -11.31 29.53
CA ASP A 401 7.80 -10.52 28.31
C ASP A 401 6.86 -9.30 28.27
N LYS A 402 5.69 -9.37 28.89
CA LYS A 402 4.78 -8.23 28.98
C LYS A 402 5.38 -7.06 29.77
N ARG A 403 6.11 -7.38 30.85
CA ARG A 403 6.79 -6.36 31.66
C ARG A 403 8.07 -5.88 30.99
N LYS A 404 8.81 -6.77 30.30
CA LYS A 404 10.00 -6.40 29.53
C LYS A 404 9.69 -5.38 28.45
N ARG A 405 8.46 -5.36 27.88
CA ARG A 405 8.07 -4.37 26.87
C ARG A 405 8.17 -2.92 27.34
N PHE A 406 8.05 -2.67 28.64
CA PHE A 406 8.28 -1.32 29.17
C PHE A 406 9.68 -0.79 28.89
N SER A 407 10.68 -1.67 28.64
CA SER A 407 12.03 -1.25 28.24
C SER A 407 12.03 -0.49 26.90
N PHE A 408 11.06 -0.69 26.02
CA PHE A 408 10.93 0.11 24.80
C PHE A 408 10.69 1.61 25.09
N LEU A 409 10.09 1.95 26.23
CA LEU A 409 9.82 3.34 26.59
C LEU A 409 11.08 4.14 26.94
N GLN A 410 12.26 3.49 27.07
CA GLN A 410 13.55 4.17 27.12
C GLN A 410 14.01 4.74 25.78
N VAL A 411 13.49 4.18 24.66
CA VAL A 411 13.71 4.67 23.31
C VAL A 411 12.98 6.00 23.15
N GLU A 412 13.42 6.85 22.23
CA GLU A 412 12.84 8.16 21.99
C GLU A 412 11.30 8.12 21.89
N LYS A 413 10.65 9.20 22.40
CA LYS A 413 9.20 9.36 22.41
C LYS A 413 8.63 9.02 21.03
N GLY A 414 7.56 8.42 20.88
CA GLY A 414 6.97 8.00 19.63
C GLY A 414 7.39 6.59 19.20
N LEU A 415 8.63 6.36 18.82
CA LEU A 415 9.07 5.03 18.40
C LEU A 415 9.01 4.03 19.56
N GLY A 416 9.44 4.42 20.75
CA GLY A 416 9.36 3.59 21.96
C GLY A 416 7.91 3.26 22.31
N GLU A 417 6.99 4.22 22.20
CA GLU A 417 5.57 4.03 22.42
C GLU A 417 4.94 3.10 21.37
N TYR A 418 5.32 3.25 20.10
CA TYR A 418 4.90 2.34 19.05
C TYR A 418 5.35 0.90 19.34
N LEU A 419 6.65 0.69 19.63
CA LEU A 419 7.22 -0.64 19.90
C LEU A 419 6.63 -1.25 21.18
N PHE A 420 6.35 -0.47 22.21
CA PHE A 420 5.65 -0.94 23.41
C PHE A 420 4.27 -1.50 23.05
N ASN A 421 3.52 -0.81 22.18
CA ASN A 421 2.17 -1.19 21.79
C ASN A 421 2.12 -2.28 20.71
N ARG A 422 2.98 -2.20 19.69
CA ARG A 422 2.91 -2.99 18.46
C ARG A 422 4.15 -3.83 18.16
N GLY A 423 5.27 -3.62 18.88
CA GLY A 423 6.51 -4.37 18.66
C GLY A 423 6.30 -5.89 18.79
N PHE A 424 7.06 -6.67 18.01
CA PHE A 424 6.98 -8.13 17.99
C PHE A 424 7.96 -8.75 18.99
N PHE A 425 9.26 -8.65 18.72
CA PHE A 425 10.32 -9.19 19.54
C PHE A 425 11.09 -8.08 20.26
N LEU A 426 11.59 -8.38 21.46
CA LEU A 426 12.48 -7.49 22.19
C LEU A 426 13.90 -7.48 21.57
N PRO A 427 14.69 -6.41 21.69
CA PRO A 427 16.05 -6.35 21.12
C PRO A 427 16.92 -7.56 21.49
N ALA A 428 16.86 -8.04 22.73
CA ALA A 428 17.60 -9.21 23.17
C ALA A 428 17.15 -10.52 22.49
N GLN A 429 15.85 -10.66 22.20
CA GLN A 429 15.32 -11.81 21.47
C GLN A 429 15.74 -11.75 19.99
N VAL A 430 15.70 -10.56 19.36
CA VAL A 430 16.19 -10.35 18.00
C VAL A 430 17.68 -10.67 17.89
N ALA A 431 18.48 -10.20 18.85
CA ALA A 431 19.91 -10.48 18.90
C ALA A 431 20.20 -12.00 18.98
N SER A 432 19.44 -12.72 19.82
CA SER A 432 19.55 -14.19 19.94
C SER A 432 19.12 -14.92 18.67
N LEU A 433 18.07 -14.46 17.98
CA LEU A 433 17.56 -15.09 16.75
C LEU A 433 18.51 -14.89 15.56
N LEU A 434 19.21 -13.74 15.52
CA LEU A 434 20.09 -13.38 14.40
C LEU A 434 21.56 -13.65 14.68
N ASP A 435 21.90 -14.20 15.85
CA ASP A 435 23.28 -14.44 16.29
C ASP A 435 24.16 -13.17 16.22
N CYS A 436 23.62 -12.06 16.75
CA CYS A 436 24.28 -10.77 16.81
C CYS A 436 24.20 -10.16 18.22
N SER A 437 24.89 -9.03 18.47
CA SER A 437 24.83 -8.34 19.75
C SER A 437 23.56 -7.48 19.88
N VAL A 438 23.11 -7.28 21.12
CA VAL A 438 21.99 -6.36 21.42
C VAL A 438 22.31 -4.93 20.92
N ALA A 439 23.56 -4.50 21.07
CA ALA A 439 24.03 -3.20 20.61
C ALA A 439 23.87 -3.00 19.09
N GLU A 440 24.05 -4.05 18.28
CA GLU A 440 23.79 -3.99 16.83
C GLU A 440 22.30 -3.83 16.50
N VAL A 441 21.42 -4.40 17.32
CA VAL A 441 19.96 -4.24 17.16
C VAL A 441 19.54 -2.81 17.56
N GLU A 442 20.08 -2.30 18.67
CA GLU A 442 19.83 -0.93 19.15
C GLU A 442 20.37 0.11 18.15
N SER A 443 21.57 -0.10 17.61
CA SER A 443 22.12 0.76 16.55
C SER A 443 21.25 0.79 15.30
N ALA A 444 20.61 -0.32 14.93
CA ALA A 444 19.64 -0.33 13.84
C ALA A 444 18.40 0.53 14.17
N LEU A 445 17.89 0.48 15.42
CA LEU A 445 16.79 1.35 15.85
C LEU A 445 17.18 2.84 15.83
N GLU A 446 18.41 3.18 16.25
CA GLU A 446 18.89 4.56 16.19
C GLU A 446 18.93 5.12 14.77
N LYS A 447 19.19 4.29 13.76
CA LYS A 447 19.15 4.73 12.35
C LYS A 447 17.75 5.18 11.91
N ILE A 448 16.68 4.57 12.45
CA ILE A 448 15.30 4.99 12.16
C ILE A 448 15.00 6.37 12.80
N LEU A 449 15.70 6.71 13.87
CA LEU A 449 15.54 7.98 14.59
C LEU A 449 16.35 9.14 13.97
N LEU A 450 17.12 8.90 12.92
CA LEU A 450 17.81 9.98 12.22
C LEU A 450 16.80 11.01 11.68
N PRO A 451 17.13 12.32 11.70
CA PRO A 451 16.21 13.39 11.25
C PRO A 451 15.59 13.14 9.90
N GLU A 452 16.33 12.53 8.98
CA GLU A 452 15.86 12.16 7.63
C GLU A 452 14.67 11.17 7.64
N PHE A 453 14.55 10.36 8.68
CA PHE A 453 13.44 9.43 8.89
C PHE A 453 12.35 10.08 9.75
N VAL A 454 12.74 10.80 10.79
CA VAL A 454 11.82 11.45 11.74
C VAL A 454 11.03 12.57 11.04
N GLU A 455 11.67 13.33 10.14
CA GLU A 455 10.99 14.37 9.35
C GLU A 455 9.89 13.80 8.43
N LYS A 456 10.07 12.54 7.99
CA LYS A 456 9.06 11.81 7.21
C LYS A 456 7.95 11.20 8.09
N LEU A 457 8.19 11.04 9.39
CA LEU A 457 7.28 10.42 10.35
C LEU A 457 6.56 11.44 11.25
N GLN A 458 7.06 12.69 11.35
CA GLN A 458 6.43 13.70 12.21
C GLN A 458 5.19 14.29 11.54
N PRO A 459 4.02 14.15 12.15
CA PRO A 459 2.91 15.04 11.87
C PRO A 459 3.26 16.43 12.44
N GLU A 460 3.16 17.46 11.64
CA GLU A 460 3.19 18.83 12.14
C GLU A 460 2.07 18.98 13.17
N GLU A 461 2.45 19.29 14.41
CA GLU A 461 1.64 19.65 15.55
C GLU A 461 0.54 18.67 16.05
N LYS A 462 0.82 18.03 17.18
CA LYS A 462 -0.14 17.44 18.15
C LYS A 462 -0.84 16.11 17.83
N VAL A 463 -0.49 15.42 16.78
CA VAL A 463 -0.95 14.04 16.56
C VAL A 463 0.07 13.08 17.19
N SER A 464 -0.36 12.09 17.96
CA SER A 464 0.56 11.10 18.51
C SER A 464 1.13 10.24 17.37
N PHE A 465 2.32 9.65 17.57
CA PHE A 465 2.91 8.71 16.61
C PHE A 465 1.97 7.54 16.24
N MET A 466 0.99 7.25 17.10
CA MET A 466 -0.04 6.23 16.86
C MET A 466 -1.15 6.70 15.93
N GLU A 467 -1.30 8.00 15.75
CA GLU A 467 -2.31 8.64 14.91
C GLU A 467 -1.75 9.03 13.52
N ALA A 468 -0.43 9.03 13.37
CA ALA A 468 0.29 9.30 12.12
C ALA A 468 0.51 8.01 11.30
#